data_86d839dc508bad6f28ea406dbe4c2d29
#
_entry.id   86d839dc508bad6f28ea406dbe4c2d29
#
_cell.length_a   1.000
_cell.length_b   1.000
_cell.length_c   1.000
_cell.angle_alpha   90.00
_cell.angle_beta   90.00
_cell.angle_gamma   90.00
#
_symmetry.space_group_name_H-M   'P 1'
#
loop_
_entity.id
_entity.type
_entity.pdbx_description
1 polymer ?
#
loop_
_entity_poly.entity_id
_entity_poly.type
_entity_poly.pdbx_seq_one_letter_code
_entity_poly.pdbx_strand_id
1 'polypeptide(L)'
;MHSLFDRVIIGSDHAAFELKEQIKPLLETLGVTVEDIGPSSADSVDYPLYGQHVAKAVSEGTYPAGILMCGTGQGMCMVANKFRHVRAALCNDLFSAVMSRRHNNANILVMGGRMVGQALAEEIVRTWLSTPFEGGRHQRRIEQFDDTGT
;
A
#
# COMPACT_ATOMS: atom_id res chain seq x y z
N MET A 1 4.31 3.07 -18.95
CA MET A 1 4.15 2.07 -17.88
C MET A 1 2.68 1.91 -17.53
N HIS A 2 2.22 0.70 -17.43
CA HIS A 2 0.81 0.40 -17.22
C HIS A 2 0.58 -0.21 -15.82
N SER A 3 -0.37 0.35 -15.05
CA SER A 3 -0.74 -0.19 -13.75
C SER A 3 -1.57 -1.47 -13.90
N LEU A 4 -1.27 -2.46 -13.07
CA LEU A 4 -2.04 -3.70 -12.97
C LEU A 4 -3.36 -3.51 -12.19
N PHE A 5 -3.48 -2.39 -11.49
CA PHE A 5 -4.66 -2.04 -10.70
C PHE A 5 -5.31 -0.79 -11.30
N ASP A 6 -6.61 -0.84 -11.52
CA ASP A 6 -7.36 0.28 -12.09
C ASP A 6 -7.79 1.30 -11.03
N ARG A 7 -7.82 0.89 -9.78
CA ARG A 7 -8.19 1.75 -8.65
C ARG A 7 -7.52 1.30 -7.36
N VAL A 8 -7.22 2.28 -6.51
CA VAL A 8 -6.61 2.04 -5.20
C VAL A 8 -7.28 2.91 -4.14
N ILE A 9 -7.27 2.43 -2.90
CA ILE A 9 -7.67 3.20 -1.74
C ILE A 9 -6.39 3.62 -0.99
N ILE A 10 -6.29 4.91 -0.63
CA ILE A 10 -5.08 5.47 -0.05
C ILE A 10 -5.39 6.18 1.27
N GLY A 11 -4.51 6.02 2.23
CA GLY A 11 -4.56 6.69 3.52
C GLY A 11 -3.18 6.88 4.12
N SER A 12 -3.07 7.84 5.03
CA SER A 12 -1.83 8.11 5.75
C SER A 12 -2.12 8.58 7.17
N ASP A 13 -1.07 8.85 7.94
CA ASP A 13 -1.15 9.66 9.14
C ASP A 13 -0.65 11.07 8.83
N HIS A 14 -0.54 11.90 9.87
CA HIS A 14 -0.04 13.28 9.72
C HIS A 14 1.42 13.34 9.27
N ALA A 15 2.25 12.39 9.69
CA ALA A 15 3.68 12.37 9.34
C ALA A 15 3.90 12.10 7.84
N ALA A 16 2.96 11.44 7.18
CA ALA A 16 3.04 11.12 5.76
C ALA A 16 1.96 11.81 4.93
N PHE A 17 1.27 12.78 5.48
CA PHE A 17 0.24 13.53 4.76
C PHE A 17 0.81 14.17 3.49
N GLU A 18 1.94 14.84 3.60
CA GLU A 18 2.57 15.49 2.45
C GLU A 18 2.94 14.48 1.36
N LEU A 19 3.52 13.35 1.75
CA LEU A 19 3.86 12.29 0.80
C LEU A 19 2.62 11.76 0.09
N LYS A 20 1.52 11.56 0.82
CA LYS A 20 0.25 11.14 0.23
C LYS A 20 -0.22 12.13 -0.83
N GLU A 21 -0.19 13.41 -0.52
CA GLU A 21 -0.59 14.44 -1.48
C GLU A 21 0.33 14.50 -2.70
N GLN A 22 1.63 14.26 -2.53
CA GLN A 22 2.60 14.23 -3.62
C GLN A 22 2.38 13.04 -4.58
N ILE A 23 1.92 11.92 -4.07
CA ILE A 23 1.73 10.69 -4.86
C ILE A 23 0.42 10.70 -5.66
N LYS A 24 -0.61 11.37 -5.18
CA LYS A 24 -1.92 11.34 -5.83
C LYS A 24 -1.88 11.77 -7.32
N PRO A 25 -1.18 12.86 -7.69
CA PRO A 25 -1.11 13.24 -9.11
C PRO A 25 -0.44 12.18 -9.99
N LEU A 26 0.56 11.46 -9.46
CA LEU A 26 1.19 10.35 -10.18
C LEU A 26 0.18 9.25 -10.47
N LEU A 27 -0.61 8.86 -9.48
CA LEU A 27 -1.63 7.82 -9.66
C LEU A 27 -2.62 8.20 -10.76
N GLU A 28 -3.07 9.44 -10.77
CA GLU A 28 -3.95 9.95 -11.82
C GLU A 28 -3.29 9.87 -13.20
N THR A 29 -2.01 10.26 -13.30
CA THR A 29 -1.24 10.17 -14.54
C THR A 29 -1.12 8.73 -15.04
N LEU A 30 -1.04 7.77 -14.12
CA LEU A 30 -0.98 6.34 -14.45
C LEU A 30 -2.36 5.74 -14.79
N GLY A 31 -3.42 6.55 -14.78
CA GLY A 31 -4.77 6.09 -15.06
C GLY A 31 -5.44 5.33 -13.92
N VAL A 32 -4.93 5.49 -12.70
CA VAL A 32 -5.45 4.82 -11.51
C VAL A 32 -6.46 5.72 -10.81
N THR A 33 -7.66 5.22 -10.57
CA THR A 33 -8.66 5.92 -9.77
C THR A 33 -8.29 5.82 -8.28
N VAL A 34 -8.28 6.95 -7.58
CA VAL A 34 -7.84 7.03 -6.19
C VAL A 34 -8.99 7.39 -5.28
N GLU A 35 -9.22 6.55 -4.26
CA GLU A 35 -10.08 6.89 -3.13
C GLU A 35 -9.19 7.29 -1.96
N ASP A 36 -9.14 8.57 -1.64
CA ASP A 36 -8.35 9.12 -0.52
C ASP A 36 -9.24 9.18 0.72
N ILE A 37 -8.93 8.36 1.73
CA ILE A 37 -9.72 8.32 2.96
C ILE A 37 -9.15 9.23 4.05
N GLY A 38 -8.16 10.00 3.72
CA GLY A 38 -7.61 11.00 4.63
C GLY A 38 -6.29 10.62 5.28
N PRO A 39 -5.80 11.47 6.16
CA PRO A 39 -6.41 12.73 6.61
C PRO A 39 -6.38 13.82 5.53
N SER A 40 -7.12 14.91 5.78
CA SER A 40 -7.17 16.05 4.87
C SER A 40 -6.21 17.19 5.28
N SER A 41 -5.45 16.99 6.34
CA SER A 41 -4.47 17.96 6.84
C SER A 41 -3.33 17.23 7.54
N ALA A 42 -2.29 18.00 7.92
CA ALA A 42 -1.15 17.51 8.67
C ALA A 42 -1.34 17.55 10.18
N ASP A 43 -2.56 17.80 10.66
CA ASP A 43 -2.86 17.77 12.09
C ASP A 43 -2.72 16.35 12.64
N SER A 44 -2.25 16.25 13.88
CA SER A 44 -1.97 14.95 14.52
C SER A 44 -3.19 14.02 14.52
N VAL A 45 -3.00 12.80 14.05
CA VAL A 45 -4.04 11.75 14.02
C VAL A 45 -3.46 10.42 14.46
N ASP A 46 -4.33 9.50 14.83
CA ASP A 46 -3.95 8.13 15.18
C ASP A 46 -3.90 7.26 13.92
N TYR A 47 -2.71 6.86 13.51
CA TYR A 47 -2.50 6.11 12.28
C TYR A 47 -3.32 4.82 12.17
N PRO A 48 -3.60 4.06 13.26
CA PRO A 48 -4.34 2.79 13.13
C PRO A 48 -5.75 2.96 12.58
N LEU A 49 -6.41 4.08 12.80
CA LEU A 49 -7.75 4.33 12.28
C LEU A 49 -7.75 4.35 10.76
N TYR A 50 -6.74 5.00 10.17
CA TYR A 50 -6.59 5.07 8.71
C TYR A 50 -6.12 3.73 8.13
N GLY A 51 -5.20 3.06 8.84
CA GLY A 51 -4.74 1.74 8.44
C GLY A 51 -5.87 0.71 8.41
N GLN A 52 -6.72 0.71 9.42
CA GLN A 52 -7.89 -0.18 9.50
C GLN A 52 -8.88 0.08 8.36
N HIS A 53 -9.15 1.34 8.05
CA HIS A 53 -10.08 1.71 6.99
C HIS A 53 -9.64 1.16 5.63
N VAL A 54 -8.38 1.40 5.27
CA VAL A 54 -7.82 0.90 4.00
C VAL A 54 -7.77 -0.63 3.98
N ALA A 55 -7.26 -1.23 5.06
CA ALA A 55 -7.11 -2.68 5.14
C ALA A 55 -8.46 -3.40 5.06
N LYS A 56 -9.49 -2.87 5.73
CA LYS A 56 -10.83 -3.44 5.67
C LYS A 56 -11.39 -3.44 4.26
N ALA A 57 -11.24 -2.32 3.53
CA ALA A 57 -11.72 -2.22 2.16
C ALA A 57 -11.05 -3.23 1.22
N VAL A 58 -9.75 -3.44 1.38
CA VAL A 58 -9.01 -4.44 0.60
C VAL A 58 -9.39 -5.85 1.03
N SER A 59 -9.49 -6.10 2.33
CA SER A 59 -9.89 -7.40 2.88
C SER A 59 -11.25 -7.86 2.34
N GLU A 60 -12.20 -6.95 2.24
CA GLU A 60 -13.56 -7.23 1.76
C GLU A 60 -13.67 -7.26 0.24
N GLY A 61 -12.60 -6.96 -0.48
CA GLY A 61 -12.60 -6.94 -1.93
C GLY A 61 -13.25 -5.71 -2.56
N THR A 62 -13.58 -4.69 -1.76
CA THR A 62 -14.14 -3.42 -2.27
C THR A 62 -13.14 -2.69 -3.15
N TYR A 63 -11.85 -2.79 -2.81
CA TYR A 63 -10.75 -2.27 -3.60
C TYR A 63 -9.72 -3.37 -3.83
N PRO A 64 -9.16 -3.48 -5.05
CA PRO A 64 -8.17 -4.52 -5.36
C PRO A 64 -6.82 -4.28 -4.70
N ALA A 65 -6.52 -3.03 -4.35
CA ALA A 65 -5.24 -2.65 -3.77
C ALA A 65 -5.37 -1.38 -2.93
N GLY A 66 -4.42 -1.21 -2.01
CA GLY A 66 -4.32 -0.02 -1.18
C GLY A 66 -2.90 0.50 -1.07
N ILE A 67 -2.77 1.76 -0.66
CA ILE A 67 -1.49 2.39 -0.34
C ILE A 67 -1.63 3.05 1.03
N LEU A 68 -0.74 2.70 1.95
CA LEU A 68 -0.71 3.24 3.30
C LEU A 68 0.65 3.86 3.61
N MET A 69 0.65 4.96 4.32
CA MET A 69 1.88 5.66 4.69
C MET A 69 1.77 6.22 6.12
N CYS A 70 2.84 6.05 6.89
CA CYS A 70 3.01 6.73 8.18
C CYS A 70 4.48 7.14 8.30
N GLY A 71 4.97 7.50 9.46
CA GLY A 71 6.34 7.99 9.62
C GLY A 71 7.40 7.04 9.08
N THR A 72 7.40 5.79 9.52
CA THR A 72 8.32 4.74 9.05
C THR A 72 7.64 3.72 8.15
N GLY A 73 6.32 3.65 8.16
CA GLY A 73 5.52 2.61 7.50
C GLY A 73 5.29 1.38 8.37
N GLN A 74 6.05 1.19 9.44
CA GLN A 74 5.98 -0.03 10.24
C GLN A 74 4.62 -0.22 10.90
N GLY A 75 4.10 0.81 11.57
CA GLY A 75 2.81 0.73 12.24
C GLY A 75 1.67 0.42 11.30
N MET A 76 1.62 1.10 10.16
CA MET A 76 0.61 0.84 9.13
C MET A 76 0.68 -0.59 8.60
N CYS A 77 1.89 -1.10 8.40
CA CYS A 77 2.10 -2.47 7.95
C CYS A 77 1.57 -3.48 8.98
N MET A 78 1.85 -3.26 10.26
CA MET A 78 1.37 -4.12 11.34
C MET A 78 -0.15 -4.13 11.43
N VAL A 79 -0.76 -2.96 11.36
CA VAL A 79 -2.24 -2.82 11.40
C VAL A 79 -2.89 -3.53 10.23
N ALA A 80 -2.41 -3.26 9.02
CA ALA A 80 -3.01 -3.79 7.80
C ALA A 80 -2.97 -5.32 7.76
N ASN A 81 -1.86 -5.93 8.19
CA ASN A 81 -1.71 -7.37 8.15
C ASN A 81 -2.52 -8.13 9.22
N LYS A 82 -3.30 -7.43 10.05
CA LYS A 82 -4.28 -8.07 10.94
C LYS A 82 -5.55 -8.52 10.22
N PHE A 83 -5.77 -8.08 9.00
CA PHE A 83 -6.98 -8.36 8.24
C PHE A 83 -6.77 -9.53 7.28
N ARG A 84 -7.79 -10.40 7.18
CA ARG A 84 -7.75 -11.53 6.25
C ARG A 84 -7.58 -11.06 4.82
N HIS A 85 -6.82 -11.82 4.04
CA HIS A 85 -6.58 -11.57 2.62
C HIS A 85 -5.82 -10.26 2.35
N VAL A 86 -5.32 -9.59 3.38
CA VAL A 86 -4.43 -8.45 3.24
C VAL A 86 -2.98 -8.90 3.34
N ARG A 87 -2.22 -8.57 2.31
CA ARG A 87 -0.78 -8.79 2.24
C ARG A 87 -0.12 -7.45 2.06
N ALA A 88 0.07 -6.75 3.18
CA ALA A 88 0.68 -5.43 3.20
C ALA A 88 2.20 -5.58 3.28
N ALA A 89 2.90 -4.89 2.42
CA ALA A 89 4.36 -4.95 2.34
C ALA A 89 4.97 -3.58 2.59
N LEU A 90 5.89 -3.52 3.54
CA LEU A 90 6.68 -2.32 3.82
C LEU A 90 7.78 -2.19 2.76
N CYS A 91 7.66 -1.18 1.90
CA CYS A 91 8.57 -0.97 0.78
C CYS A 91 9.12 0.45 0.81
N ASN A 92 10.23 0.63 1.50
CA ASN A 92 11.00 1.88 1.50
C ASN A 92 12.17 1.83 0.51
N ASP A 93 12.20 0.82 -0.34
CA ASP A 93 13.19 0.64 -1.41
C ASP A 93 12.57 -0.09 -2.60
N LEU A 94 13.24 -0.03 -3.75
CA LEU A 94 12.73 -0.63 -4.99
C LEU A 94 12.77 -2.15 -4.96
N PHE A 95 13.79 -2.74 -4.36
CA PHE A 95 13.90 -4.20 -4.30
C PHE A 95 12.74 -4.82 -3.53
N SER A 96 12.41 -4.26 -2.37
CA SER A 96 11.25 -4.70 -1.58
C SER A 96 9.94 -4.56 -2.37
N ALA A 97 9.78 -3.48 -3.11
CA ALA A 97 8.60 -3.26 -3.93
C ALA A 97 8.44 -4.36 -4.99
N VAL A 98 9.51 -4.67 -5.72
CA VAL A 98 9.51 -5.72 -6.74
C VAL A 98 9.19 -7.08 -6.12
N MET A 99 9.89 -7.46 -5.05
CA MET A 99 9.74 -8.79 -4.45
C MET A 99 8.37 -8.97 -3.78
N SER A 100 7.85 -7.91 -3.16
CA SER A 100 6.52 -7.98 -2.55
C SER A 100 5.44 -8.34 -3.57
N ARG A 101 5.60 -7.88 -4.81
CA ARG A 101 4.68 -8.23 -5.89
C ARG A 101 4.99 -9.60 -6.47
N ARG A 102 6.22 -9.82 -6.90
CA ARG A 102 6.61 -11.08 -7.56
C ARG A 102 6.37 -12.30 -6.71
N HIS A 103 6.73 -12.24 -5.43
CA HIS A 103 6.72 -13.41 -4.54
C HIS A 103 5.53 -13.43 -3.59
N ASN A 104 5.03 -12.29 -3.15
CA ASN A 104 4.01 -12.24 -2.09
C ASN A 104 2.64 -11.77 -2.57
N ASN A 105 2.53 -11.37 -3.83
CA ASN A 105 1.28 -10.82 -4.38
C ASN A 105 0.69 -9.76 -3.45
N ALA A 106 1.55 -8.87 -2.94
CA ALA A 106 1.13 -7.83 -2.00
C ALA A 106 0.00 -7.00 -2.61
N ASN A 107 -1.03 -6.72 -1.82
CA ASN A 107 -2.18 -5.93 -2.24
C ASN A 107 -2.29 -4.60 -1.47
N ILE A 108 -1.42 -4.36 -0.49
CA ILE A 108 -1.25 -3.04 0.11
C ILE A 108 0.23 -2.69 0.12
N LEU A 109 0.56 -1.57 -0.52
CA LEU A 109 1.89 -0.98 -0.49
C LEU A 109 1.97 -0.06 0.73
N VAL A 110 3.01 -0.23 1.54
CA VAL A 110 3.23 0.63 2.72
C VAL A 110 4.57 1.32 2.59
N MET A 111 4.61 2.64 2.83
CA MET A 111 5.82 3.45 2.79
C MET A 111 5.92 4.34 4.03
N GLY A 112 7.14 4.78 4.33
CA GLY A 112 7.40 5.71 5.42
C GLY A 112 7.69 7.12 4.90
N GLY A 113 6.87 8.10 5.27
CA GLY A 113 7.04 9.48 4.84
C GLY A 113 8.34 10.14 5.34
N ARG A 114 8.91 9.60 6.43
CA ARG A 114 10.22 10.05 6.96
C ARG A 114 11.37 9.22 6.42
N MET A 115 11.09 8.17 5.67
CA MET A 115 12.10 7.24 5.14
C MET A 115 12.39 7.48 3.66
N VAL A 116 11.40 7.91 2.89
CA VAL A 116 11.54 8.09 1.44
C VAL A 116 11.17 9.51 1.04
N GLY A 117 11.95 10.07 0.13
CA GLY A 117 11.59 11.34 -0.51
C GLY A 117 10.63 11.11 -1.68
N GLN A 118 10.10 12.19 -2.23
CA GLN A 118 9.10 12.14 -3.29
C GLN A 118 9.56 11.32 -4.51
N ALA A 119 10.78 11.59 -5.00
CA ALA A 119 11.28 10.91 -6.21
C ALA A 119 11.36 9.40 -6.03
N LEU A 120 11.91 8.94 -4.92
CA LEU A 120 11.99 7.51 -4.63
C LEU A 120 10.59 6.90 -4.42
N ALA A 121 9.72 7.59 -3.71
CA ALA A 121 8.36 7.14 -3.48
C ALA A 121 7.60 6.96 -4.80
N GLU A 122 7.75 7.88 -5.73
CA GLU A 122 7.13 7.78 -7.06
C GLU A 122 7.63 6.54 -7.82
N GLU A 123 8.93 6.27 -7.78
CA GLU A 123 9.50 5.08 -8.43
C GLU A 123 9.02 3.80 -7.75
N ILE A 124 8.91 3.79 -6.43
CA ILE A 124 8.36 2.65 -5.69
C ILE A 124 6.92 2.39 -6.12
N VAL A 125 6.09 3.42 -6.20
CA VAL A 125 4.69 3.30 -6.62
C VAL A 125 4.58 2.79 -8.06
N ARG A 126 5.35 3.36 -9.00
CA ARG A 126 5.36 2.89 -10.40
C ARG A 126 5.73 1.43 -10.49
N THR A 127 6.79 1.05 -9.82
CA THR A 127 7.31 -0.33 -9.82
C THR A 127 6.30 -1.29 -9.22
N TRP A 128 5.73 -0.94 -8.07
CA TRP A 128 4.78 -1.79 -7.37
C TRP A 128 3.51 -2.02 -8.20
N LEU A 129 2.97 -0.95 -8.78
CA LEU A 129 1.74 -1.02 -9.57
C LEU A 129 1.90 -1.81 -10.87
N SER A 130 3.12 -1.95 -11.39
CA SER A 130 3.38 -2.58 -12.69
C SER A 130 4.04 -3.96 -12.61
N THR A 131 4.39 -4.43 -11.42
CA THR A 131 5.08 -5.72 -11.25
C THR A 131 4.07 -6.84 -11.04
N PRO A 132 3.98 -7.83 -11.95
CA PRO A 132 3.03 -8.94 -11.81
C PRO A 132 3.51 -9.98 -10.80
N PHE A 133 2.57 -10.77 -10.29
CA PHE A 133 2.85 -11.90 -9.43
C PHE A 133 3.31 -13.10 -10.28
N GLU A 134 4.34 -13.80 -9.79
CA GLU A 134 4.90 -14.94 -10.50
C GLU A 134 4.09 -16.24 -10.32
N GLY A 135 3.31 -16.35 -9.26
CA GLY A 135 2.52 -17.57 -9.00
C GLY A 135 3.36 -18.77 -8.60
N GLY A 136 2.95 -19.95 -9.03
CA GLY A 136 3.69 -21.17 -8.77
C GLY A 136 3.86 -21.49 -7.29
N ARG A 137 5.10 -21.78 -6.86
CA ARG A 137 5.40 -22.09 -5.45
C ARG A 137 5.06 -20.95 -4.49
N HIS A 138 5.06 -19.72 -4.98
CA HIS A 138 4.73 -18.55 -4.17
C HIS A 138 3.25 -18.55 -3.79
N GLN A 139 2.38 -18.92 -4.69
CA GLN A 139 0.94 -19.04 -4.43
C GLN A 139 0.65 -20.04 -3.32
N ARG A 140 1.28 -21.21 -3.37
CA ARG A 140 1.13 -22.24 -2.33
C ARG A 140 1.54 -21.73 -0.95
N ARG A 141 2.60 -20.92 -0.89
CA ARG A 141 3.09 -20.35 0.37
C ARG A 141 2.14 -19.28 0.91
N ILE A 142 1.61 -18.43 0.05
CA ILE A 142 0.63 -17.41 0.44
C ILE A 142 -0.63 -18.04 1.03
N GLU A 143 -1.13 -19.12 0.43
CA GLU A 143 -2.32 -19.83 0.88
C GLU A 143 -2.20 -20.37 2.32
N GLN A 144 -0.98 -20.56 2.82
CA GLN A 144 -0.75 -21.02 4.18
C GLN A 144 -1.01 -19.96 5.25
N PHE A 145 -1.14 -18.69 4.88
CA PHE A 145 -1.36 -17.62 5.85
C PHE A 145 -2.44 -16.61 5.46
N ASP A 146 -2.95 -16.65 4.22
CA ASP A 146 -3.76 -15.57 3.67
C ASP A 146 -5.10 -15.36 4.39
N ASP A 147 -5.68 -16.40 4.97
CA ASP A 147 -6.94 -16.26 5.69
C ASP A 147 -6.80 -16.38 7.22
N THR A 148 -5.59 -16.15 7.76
CA THR A 148 -5.30 -16.17 9.21
C THR A 148 -5.53 -14.80 9.82
N GLY A 149 -6.32 -14.02 9.68
CA GLY A 149 -6.56 -12.72 10.29
C GLY A 149 -8.02 -12.55 10.71
N THR A 150 -8.37 -11.33 10.98
CA THR A 150 -9.75 -10.92 11.28
C THR A 150 -10.48 -10.21 10.08
#